data_24b060432531b1ff8d2e28fb85b07ea4
#
_entry.id   24b060432531b1ff8d2e28fb85b07ea4
#
_cell.length_a   1.000
_cell.length_b   1.000
_cell.length_c   1.000
_cell.angle_alpha   90.00
_cell.angle_beta   90.00
_cell.angle_gamma   90.00
#
_symmetry.space_group_name_H-M   'P 1'
#
loop_
_entity.id
_entity.type
_entity.pdbx_description
1 polymer ?
#
loop_
_entity_poly.entity_id
_entity_poly.type
_entity_poly.pdbx_seq_one_letter_code
_entity_poly.pdbx_strand_id
1 'polypeptide(L)'
;LLQRWRISEDGFEGLLMLLAAILVVTMIWWMNRVARTLRKEIEQRVESYARKSARAAGWGIGLFVFLMVLREGAELVLILRAVELSSAGIEVWIGTGLGIAIAVAVGLFFFQGTLRIPLHRFFSATTLILWVVAFQLALTGVHELSEAMWLPSSRWEMATIGPIVRNEVFFFVVILGVAALAVLREWFGARKPAPAADMNPAERRLREWEYQRQRLWSFSAAILCILVVLTFAAEFVYARASAAPPQATELVAHDGQVRIPLSELTDSSLHYFTVENHADVLRFFVIHKTNGDYGVALDACQICGASGYRQEGQNIICRNCAAAIYIPSIGERGGCNPIGVKSLIEEGEVVVDLSALTEAGSMIHAR
;
A
#
# COMPACT_ATOMS: atom_id res chain seq x y z
N LEU A 1 24.13 20.46 1.82
CA LEU A 1 23.03 20.64 2.79
C LEU A 1 21.76 19.94 2.31
N LEU A 2 21.38 20.01 1.04
CA LEU A 2 20.21 19.34 0.48
C LEU A 2 20.33 17.79 0.47
N GLN A 3 21.53 17.25 0.27
CA GLN A 3 21.81 15.81 0.30
C GLN A 3 21.60 15.18 1.70
N ARG A 4 21.85 15.94 2.75
CA ARG A 4 21.63 15.51 4.15
C ARG A 4 20.14 15.46 4.51
N TRP A 5 19.31 16.22 3.81
CA TRP A 5 17.85 16.26 4.03
C TRP A 5 17.13 15.05 3.39
N ARG A 6 17.64 14.48 2.29
CA ARG A 6 17.00 13.31 1.63
C ARG A 6 17.10 12.03 2.46
N ILE A 7 18.18 11.83 3.19
CA ILE A 7 18.29 10.69 4.14
C ILE A 7 17.29 10.85 5.31
N SER A 8 16.82 12.07 5.56
CA SER A 8 15.80 12.35 6.58
C SER A 8 14.36 12.27 6.04
N GLU A 9 14.14 12.28 4.72
CA GLU A 9 12.79 12.21 4.14
C GLU A 9 12.14 10.87 4.44
N ASP A 10 12.80 9.74 4.15
CA ASP A 10 12.27 8.39 4.41
C ASP A 10 12.04 8.16 5.91
N GLY A 11 12.98 8.58 6.75
CA GLY A 11 12.84 8.51 8.21
C GLY A 11 11.70 9.37 8.73
N PHE A 12 11.50 10.56 8.16
CA PHE A 12 10.40 11.44 8.50
C PHE A 12 9.05 10.88 8.04
N GLU A 13 9.00 10.30 6.85
CA GLU A 13 7.80 9.62 6.33
C GLU A 13 7.40 8.44 7.22
N GLY A 14 8.36 7.60 7.62
CA GLY A 14 8.12 6.51 8.56
C GLY A 14 7.58 6.99 9.91
N LEU A 15 8.10 8.11 10.43
CA LEU A 15 7.60 8.70 11.67
C LEU A 15 6.16 9.21 11.53
N LEU A 16 5.84 9.87 10.41
CA LEU A 16 4.48 10.34 10.11
C LEU A 16 3.49 9.18 10.00
N MET A 17 3.89 8.07 9.38
CA MET A 17 3.04 6.87 9.28
C MET A 17 2.76 6.25 10.64
N LEU A 18 3.76 6.17 11.52
CA LEU A 18 3.57 5.71 12.90
C LEU A 18 2.66 6.64 13.70
N LEU A 19 2.81 7.96 13.54
CA LEU A 19 1.91 8.93 14.16
C LEU A 19 0.48 8.76 13.66
N ALA A 20 0.29 8.57 12.35
CA ALA A 20 -1.02 8.30 11.75
C ALA A 20 -1.63 7.00 12.29
N ALA A 21 -0.83 5.93 12.45
CA ALA A 21 -1.29 4.68 13.06
C ALA A 21 -1.81 4.90 14.49
N ILE A 22 -1.06 5.66 15.30
CA ILE A 22 -1.47 6.00 16.68
C ILE A 22 -2.77 6.81 16.67
N LEU A 23 -2.92 7.78 15.76
CA LEU A 23 -4.14 8.58 15.64
C LEU A 23 -5.34 7.70 15.26
N VAL A 24 -5.18 6.76 14.33
CA VAL A 24 -6.26 5.81 13.96
C VAL A 24 -6.63 4.93 15.15
N VAL A 25 -5.67 4.40 15.89
CA VAL A 25 -5.93 3.58 17.09
C VAL A 25 -6.67 4.40 18.17
N THR A 26 -6.25 5.63 18.42
CA THR A 26 -6.94 6.52 19.38
C THR A 26 -8.35 6.85 18.92
N MET A 27 -8.57 7.04 17.61
CA MET A 27 -9.91 7.23 17.03
C MET A 27 -10.79 5.99 17.23
N ILE A 28 -10.27 4.77 16.97
CA ILE A 28 -11.00 3.52 17.22
C ILE A 28 -11.40 3.41 18.68
N TRP A 29 -10.47 3.68 19.59
CA TRP A 29 -10.73 3.62 21.03
C TRP A 29 -11.81 4.64 21.45
N TRP A 30 -11.68 5.89 20.97
CA TRP A 30 -12.66 6.94 21.24
C TRP A 30 -14.04 6.58 20.67
N MET A 31 -14.11 6.13 19.41
CA MET A 31 -15.35 5.71 18.75
C MET A 31 -16.07 4.58 19.54
N ASN A 32 -15.32 3.57 19.97
CA ASN A 32 -15.86 2.46 20.76
C ASN A 32 -16.35 2.92 22.13
N ARG A 33 -15.72 3.93 22.72
CA ARG A 33 -16.16 4.50 24.00
C ARG A 33 -17.42 5.35 23.83
N VAL A 34 -17.43 6.21 22.83
CA VAL A 34 -18.56 7.11 22.54
C VAL A 34 -19.78 6.35 22.05
N ALA A 35 -19.62 5.32 21.22
CA ALA A 35 -20.74 4.50 20.74
C ALA A 35 -21.55 3.86 21.88
N ARG A 36 -20.90 3.55 23.02
CA ARG A 36 -21.60 3.02 24.22
C ARG A 36 -22.36 4.11 24.98
N THR A 37 -21.87 5.34 24.94
CA THR A 37 -22.45 6.47 25.69
C THR A 37 -23.53 7.19 24.87
N LEU A 38 -23.31 7.33 23.56
CA LEU A 38 -24.21 8.01 22.63
C LEU A 38 -25.62 7.36 22.58
N ARG A 39 -25.69 6.03 22.66
CA ARG A 39 -26.97 5.35 22.65
C ARG A 39 -27.83 5.77 23.83
N LYS A 40 -27.27 5.88 25.05
CA LYS A 40 -27.94 6.34 26.25
C LYS A 40 -28.25 7.83 26.22
N GLU A 41 -27.31 8.65 25.74
CA GLU A 41 -27.52 10.10 25.68
C GLU A 41 -28.50 10.50 24.57
N ILE A 42 -28.54 9.82 23.43
CA ILE A 42 -29.49 10.09 22.36
C ILE A 42 -30.90 9.73 22.84
N GLU A 43 -31.08 8.56 23.47
CA GLU A 43 -32.38 8.16 24.04
C GLU A 43 -32.88 9.20 25.08
N GLN A 44 -32.00 9.67 25.97
CA GLN A 44 -32.35 10.68 26.99
C GLN A 44 -32.57 12.09 26.41
N ARG A 45 -31.76 12.49 25.40
CA ARG A 45 -31.87 13.82 24.76
C ARG A 45 -33.09 13.88 23.85
N VAL A 46 -33.42 12.84 23.10
CA VAL A 46 -34.66 12.78 22.30
C VAL A 46 -35.87 12.91 23.16
N GLU A 47 -35.90 12.25 24.32
CA GLU A 47 -36.99 12.42 25.30
C GLU A 47 -37.05 13.84 25.89
N SER A 48 -35.92 14.49 26.15
CA SER A 48 -35.87 15.84 26.71
C SER A 48 -36.21 16.93 25.67
N TYR A 49 -35.86 16.70 24.38
CA TYR A 49 -36.14 17.64 23.27
C TYR A 49 -37.58 17.51 22.75
N ALA A 50 -38.23 16.34 22.92
CA ALA A 50 -39.64 16.19 22.61
C ALA A 50 -40.54 17.15 23.45
N ARG A 51 -39.99 17.72 24.53
CA ARG A 51 -40.68 18.72 25.39
C ARG A 51 -40.36 20.17 25.11
N LYS A 52 -39.36 20.50 24.26
CA LYS A 52 -39.02 21.87 23.89
C LYS A 52 -39.19 22.08 22.39
N SER A 53 -39.62 23.29 21.99
CA SER A 53 -40.01 23.64 20.62
C SER A 53 -39.12 23.00 19.52
N ALA A 54 -39.73 22.14 18.72
CA ALA A 54 -39.10 21.29 17.70
C ALA A 54 -38.27 22.03 16.63
N ARG A 55 -38.51 23.35 16.42
CA ARG A 55 -37.80 24.13 15.42
C ARG A 55 -36.35 24.49 15.82
N ALA A 56 -36.10 24.93 17.04
CA ALA A 56 -34.75 25.33 17.49
C ALA A 56 -33.81 24.13 17.63
N ALA A 57 -34.36 22.98 18.08
CA ALA A 57 -33.60 21.74 18.13
C ALA A 57 -33.23 21.20 16.75
N GLY A 58 -34.12 21.31 15.76
CA GLY A 58 -33.87 20.89 14.38
C GLY A 58 -32.74 21.68 13.71
N TRP A 59 -32.68 23.00 13.91
CA TRP A 59 -31.60 23.83 13.38
C TRP A 59 -30.24 23.52 14.01
N GLY A 60 -30.18 23.28 15.33
CA GLY A 60 -28.93 22.92 16.01
C GLY A 60 -28.38 21.56 15.53
N ILE A 61 -29.24 20.57 15.38
CA ILE A 61 -28.86 19.24 14.85
C ILE A 61 -28.44 19.37 13.37
N GLY A 62 -29.21 20.13 12.57
CA GLY A 62 -28.91 20.37 11.17
C GLY A 62 -27.54 21.03 10.96
N LEU A 63 -27.24 22.07 11.74
CA LEU A 63 -25.95 22.77 11.68
C LEU A 63 -24.79 21.83 12.11
N PHE A 64 -25.00 21.04 13.17
CA PHE A 64 -24.00 20.09 13.63
C PHE A 64 -23.70 19.04 12.56
N VAL A 65 -24.74 18.43 11.96
CA VAL A 65 -24.57 17.45 10.88
C VAL A 65 -23.90 18.10 9.65
N PHE A 66 -24.30 19.33 9.31
CA PHE A 66 -23.69 20.06 8.21
C PHE A 66 -22.19 20.29 8.42
N LEU A 67 -21.78 20.72 9.62
CA LEU A 67 -20.36 20.95 9.93
C LEU A 67 -19.54 19.63 9.90
N MET A 68 -20.14 18.52 10.37
CA MET A 68 -19.51 17.20 10.28
C MET A 68 -19.31 16.77 8.82
N VAL A 69 -20.35 16.90 7.99
CA VAL A 69 -20.29 16.57 6.56
C VAL A 69 -19.31 17.49 5.81
N LEU A 70 -19.28 18.78 6.17
CA LEU A 70 -18.36 19.75 5.57
C LEU A 70 -16.90 19.37 5.87
N ARG A 71 -16.62 18.95 7.09
CA ARG A 71 -15.29 18.48 7.51
C ARG A 71 -14.86 17.28 6.69
N GLU A 72 -15.69 16.22 6.62
CA GLU A 72 -15.42 15.02 5.83
C GLU A 72 -15.24 15.36 4.33
N GLY A 73 -16.06 16.26 3.83
CA GLY A 73 -15.94 16.75 2.46
C GLY A 73 -14.62 17.47 2.18
N ALA A 74 -14.14 18.27 3.13
CA ALA A 74 -12.84 18.95 3.01
C ALA A 74 -11.69 17.94 2.99
N GLU A 75 -11.71 16.92 3.87
CA GLU A 75 -10.72 15.83 3.90
C GLU A 75 -10.73 15.08 2.55
N LEU A 76 -11.91 14.74 2.00
CA LEU A 76 -12.04 14.11 0.70
C LEU A 76 -11.42 14.94 -0.44
N VAL A 77 -11.68 16.25 -0.46
CA VAL A 77 -11.10 17.16 -1.46
C VAL A 77 -9.58 17.21 -1.37
N LEU A 78 -9.01 17.21 -0.16
CA LEU A 78 -7.56 17.19 0.03
C LEU A 78 -6.94 15.89 -0.49
N ILE A 79 -7.58 14.75 -0.24
CA ILE A 79 -7.13 13.44 -0.75
C ILE A 79 -7.20 13.41 -2.28
N LEU A 80 -8.33 13.88 -2.87
CA LEU A 80 -8.47 13.94 -4.34
C LEU A 80 -7.42 14.83 -4.99
N ARG A 81 -7.07 15.96 -4.36
CA ARG A 81 -6.00 16.84 -4.84
C ARG A 81 -4.62 16.18 -4.74
N ALA A 82 -4.35 15.44 -3.68
CA ALA A 82 -3.09 14.70 -3.54
C ALA A 82 -2.95 13.63 -4.64
N VAL A 83 -4.04 12.91 -4.95
CA VAL A 83 -4.07 11.92 -6.04
C VAL A 83 -3.93 12.58 -7.42
N GLU A 84 -4.57 13.75 -7.65
CA GLU A 84 -4.45 14.50 -8.90
C GLU A 84 -3.01 14.95 -9.18
N LEU A 85 -2.24 15.29 -8.15
CA LEU A 85 -0.83 15.66 -8.29
C LEU A 85 0.07 14.48 -8.70
N SER A 86 -0.33 13.25 -8.37
CA SER A 86 0.41 12.02 -8.69
C SER A 86 -0.06 11.34 -9.99
N SER A 87 -1.25 11.68 -10.50
CA SER A 87 -1.89 11.03 -11.64
C SER A 87 -2.53 12.07 -12.55
N ALA A 88 -1.82 12.51 -13.58
CA ALA A 88 -2.37 13.43 -14.58
C ALA A 88 -3.09 12.64 -15.68
N GLY A 89 -4.42 12.50 -15.58
CA GLY A 89 -5.18 11.83 -16.62
C GLY A 89 -6.70 11.92 -16.46
N ILE A 90 -7.42 11.64 -17.55
CA ILE A 90 -8.88 11.53 -17.60
C ILE A 90 -9.41 10.44 -16.67
N GLU A 91 -8.57 9.48 -16.33
CA GLU A 91 -8.86 8.33 -15.46
C GLU A 91 -9.26 8.75 -14.04
N VAL A 92 -8.62 9.79 -13.51
CA VAL A 92 -8.95 10.36 -12.18
C VAL A 92 -10.36 10.93 -12.15
N TRP A 93 -10.77 11.63 -13.21
CA TRP A 93 -12.11 12.20 -13.31
C TRP A 93 -13.19 11.14 -13.47
N ILE A 94 -12.92 10.09 -14.26
CA ILE A 94 -13.83 8.96 -14.42
C ILE A 94 -13.96 8.20 -13.09
N GLY A 95 -12.84 7.90 -12.41
CA GLY A 95 -12.81 7.24 -11.10
C GLY A 95 -13.57 8.02 -10.02
N THR A 96 -13.35 9.34 -9.96
CA THR A 96 -14.04 10.23 -9.01
C THR A 96 -15.55 10.28 -9.31
N GLY A 97 -15.94 10.44 -10.56
CA GLY A 97 -17.35 10.45 -10.96
C GLY A 97 -18.06 9.13 -10.64
N LEU A 98 -17.43 8.00 -10.93
CA LEU A 98 -17.95 6.68 -10.62
C LEU A 98 -18.06 6.46 -9.09
N GLY A 99 -17.04 6.86 -8.33
CA GLY A 99 -17.05 6.77 -6.86
C GLY A 99 -18.21 7.57 -6.24
N ILE A 100 -18.42 8.80 -6.69
CA ILE A 100 -19.54 9.65 -6.24
C ILE A 100 -20.88 8.99 -6.61
N ALA A 101 -21.02 8.48 -7.84
CA ALA A 101 -22.25 7.83 -8.28
C ALA A 101 -22.59 6.60 -7.42
N ILE A 102 -21.60 5.76 -7.12
CA ILE A 102 -21.75 4.60 -6.24
C ILE A 102 -22.12 5.04 -4.82
N ALA A 103 -21.47 6.06 -4.27
CA ALA A 103 -21.75 6.57 -2.93
C ALA A 103 -23.18 7.09 -2.81
N VAL A 104 -23.65 7.86 -3.81
CA VAL A 104 -25.03 8.35 -3.88
C VAL A 104 -26.02 7.19 -4.00
N ALA A 105 -25.75 6.21 -4.86
CA ALA A 105 -26.61 5.03 -5.00
C ALA A 105 -26.73 4.26 -3.68
N VAL A 106 -25.62 3.99 -3.00
CA VAL A 106 -25.62 3.33 -1.70
C VAL A 106 -26.39 4.14 -0.65
N GLY A 107 -26.19 5.47 -0.61
CA GLY A 107 -26.90 6.38 0.28
C GLY A 107 -28.42 6.37 0.04
N LEU A 108 -28.86 6.37 -1.21
CA LEU A 108 -30.29 6.30 -1.58
C LEU A 108 -30.89 4.95 -1.19
N PHE A 109 -30.20 3.81 -1.41
CA PHE A 109 -30.66 2.49 -1.00
C PHE A 109 -30.77 2.38 0.54
N PHE A 110 -29.83 3.00 1.24
CA PHE A 110 -29.85 3.07 2.70
C PHE A 110 -31.03 3.91 3.20
N PHE A 111 -31.25 5.08 2.61
CA PHE A 111 -32.34 5.99 2.98
C PHE A 111 -33.73 5.40 2.68
N GLN A 112 -33.88 4.69 1.56
CA GLN A 112 -35.14 4.02 1.20
C GLN A 112 -35.42 2.77 2.09
N GLY A 113 -34.56 2.47 3.05
CA GLY A 113 -34.72 1.33 3.96
C GLY A 113 -34.58 -0.04 3.29
N THR A 114 -34.12 -0.07 2.03
CA THR A 114 -33.88 -1.31 1.29
C THR A 114 -32.71 -2.08 1.89
N LEU A 115 -31.69 -1.36 2.42
CA LEU A 115 -30.59 -1.91 3.18
C LEU A 115 -30.82 -1.74 4.67
N ARG A 116 -31.43 -2.73 5.30
CA ARG A 116 -31.59 -2.78 6.76
C ARG A 116 -30.33 -3.35 7.42
N ILE A 117 -29.23 -2.59 7.36
CA ILE A 117 -28.00 -3.00 8.04
C ILE A 117 -28.10 -2.56 9.51
N PRO A 118 -28.02 -3.48 10.49
CA PRO A 118 -28.00 -3.09 11.88
C PRO A 118 -26.73 -2.30 12.18
N LEU A 119 -26.89 -1.08 12.72
CA LEU A 119 -25.78 -0.14 13.01
C LEU A 119 -24.60 -0.80 13.75
N HIS A 120 -24.88 -1.73 14.64
CA HIS A 120 -23.85 -2.47 15.36
C HIS A 120 -22.93 -3.27 14.41
N ARG A 121 -23.46 -3.91 13.38
CA ARG A 121 -22.66 -4.67 12.40
C ARG A 121 -21.82 -3.74 11.52
N PHE A 122 -22.40 -2.61 11.13
CA PHE A 122 -21.70 -1.58 10.39
C PHE A 122 -20.49 -1.05 11.17
N PHE A 123 -20.69 -0.62 12.42
CA PHE A 123 -19.60 -0.14 13.28
C PHE A 123 -18.57 -1.23 13.58
N SER A 124 -18.98 -2.47 13.75
CA SER A 124 -18.04 -3.58 13.96
C SER A 124 -17.16 -3.83 12.72
N ALA A 125 -17.76 -3.80 11.52
CA ALA A 125 -17.02 -3.97 10.27
C ALA A 125 -16.04 -2.81 10.02
N THR A 126 -16.49 -1.57 10.19
CA THR A 126 -15.60 -0.40 10.03
C THR A 126 -14.47 -0.38 11.04
N THR A 127 -14.75 -0.75 12.31
CA THR A 127 -13.69 -0.89 13.33
C THR A 127 -12.64 -1.93 12.92
N LEU A 128 -13.06 -3.06 12.36
CA LEU A 128 -12.15 -4.10 11.90
C LEU A 128 -11.27 -3.61 10.73
N ILE A 129 -11.87 -2.91 9.77
CA ILE A 129 -11.14 -2.28 8.65
C ILE A 129 -10.12 -1.27 9.18
N LEU A 130 -10.53 -0.41 10.10
CA LEU A 130 -9.63 0.58 10.70
C LEU A 130 -8.47 -0.07 11.47
N TRP A 131 -8.68 -1.23 12.12
CA TRP A 131 -7.58 -1.99 12.72
C TRP A 131 -6.59 -2.52 11.70
N VAL A 132 -7.07 -3.01 10.54
CA VAL A 132 -6.18 -3.43 9.43
C VAL A 132 -5.39 -2.25 8.90
N VAL A 133 -6.04 -1.10 8.70
CA VAL A 133 -5.36 0.13 8.23
C VAL A 133 -4.33 0.62 9.26
N ALA A 134 -4.66 0.64 10.55
CA ALA A 134 -3.72 1.03 11.60
C ALA A 134 -2.50 0.09 11.65
N PHE A 135 -2.73 -1.21 11.49
CA PHE A 135 -1.65 -2.20 11.40
C PHE A 135 -0.79 -1.99 10.15
N GLN A 136 -1.41 -1.72 9.00
CA GLN A 136 -0.70 -1.37 7.77
C GLN A 136 0.21 -0.17 7.97
N LEU A 137 -0.34 0.95 8.46
CA LEU A 137 0.43 2.17 8.71
C LEU A 137 1.58 1.94 9.68
N ALA A 138 1.35 1.17 10.74
CA ALA A 138 2.40 0.83 11.69
C ALA A 138 3.51 -0.01 11.05
N LEU A 139 3.15 -1.02 10.25
CA LEU A 139 4.09 -1.89 9.57
C LEU A 139 4.91 -1.12 8.52
N THR A 140 4.25 -0.28 7.72
CA THR A 140 4.90 0.58 6.73
C THR A 140 5.84 1.57 7.43
N GLY A 141 5.37 2.25 8.49
CA GLY A 141 6.20 3.20 9.22
C GLY A 141 7.46 2.58 9.84
N VAL A 142 7.36 1.37 10.40
CA VAL A 142 8.53 0.64 10.90
C VAL A 142 9.48 0.27 9.75
N HIS A 143 8.94 -0.16 8.62
CA HIS A 143 9.73 -0.53 7.45
C HIS A 143 10.51 0.67 6.87
N GLU A 144 9.86 1.84 6.72
CA GLU A 144 10.51 3.07 6.27
C GLU A 144 11.63 3.52 7.24
N LEU A 145 11.42 3.38 8.56
CA LEU A 145 12.48 3.66 9.53
C LEU A 145 13.66 2.67 9.43
N SER A 146 13.39 1.41 9.09
CA SER A 146 14.42 0.40 8.84
C SER A 146 15.16 0.68 7.52
N GLU A 147 14.47 1.15 6.48
CA GLU A 147 15.07 1.61 5.22
C GLU A 147 15.96 2.84 5.42
N ALA A 148 15.49 3.82 6.21
CA ALA A 148 16.26 5.01 6.59
C ALA A 148 17.45 4.70 7.51
N MET A 149 17.65 3.44 7.90
CA MET A 149 18.70 2.98 8.82
C MET A 149 18.59 3.57 10.25
N TRP A 150 17.42 4.04 10.64
CA TRP A 150 17.14 4.49 12.04
C TRP A 150 16.86 3.30 12.96
N LEU A 151 16.37 2.19 12.39
CA LEU A 151 16.20 0.93 13.08
C LEU A 151 17.17 -0.12 12.49
N PRO A 152 17.61 -1.10 13.29
CA PRO A 152 18.40 -2.20 12.77
C PRO A 152 17.56 -3.02 11.79
N SER A 153 18.00 -3.08 10.54
CA SER A 153 17.32 -3.82 9.47
C SER A 153 18.07 -5.12 9.16
N SER A 154 17.33 -6.18 8.88
CA SER A 154 17.90 -7.45 8.44
C SER A 154 17.45 -7.79 7.02
N ARG A 155 18.27 -8.54 6.28
CA ARG A 155 17.94 -9.02 4.94
C ARG A 155 16.63 -9.81 4.92
N TRP A 156 16.37 -10.61 5.96
CA TRP A 156 15.16 -11.41 6.08
C TRP A 156 13.91 -10.55 6.30
N GLU A 157 14.00 -9.56 7.17
CA GLU A 157 12.93 -8.59 7.43
C GLU A 157 12.55 -7.86 6.14
N MET A 158 13.55 -7.32 5.44
CA MET A 158 13.36 -6.64 4.17
C MET A 158 12.74 -7.55 3.09
N ALA A 159 13.14 -8.83 3.04
CA ALA A 159 12.59 -9.80 2.09
C ALA A 159 11.12 -10.18 2.37
N THR A 160 10.70 -10.14 3.63
CA THR A 160 9.35 -10.54 4.03
C THR A 160 8.39 -9.35 4.11
N ILE A 161 8.80 -8.27 4.75
CA ILE A 161 7.95 -7.10 5.00
C ILE A 161 7.91 -6.18 3.78
N GLY A 162 9.05 -5.90 3.14
CA GLY A 162 9.15 -4.98 2.02
C GLY A 162 8.14 -5.25 0.90
N PRO A 163 8.08 -6.47 0.33
CA PRO A 163 7.11 -6.77 -0.73
C PRO A 163 5.65 -6.66 -0.31
N ILE A 164 5.35 -6.84 0.98
CA ILE A 164 3.99 -6.69 1.54
C ILE A 164 3.63 -5.21 1.63
N VAL A 165 4.53 -4.42 2.19
CA VAL A 165 4.33 -2.97 2.41
C VAL A 165 4.27 -2.21 1.09
N ARG A 166 5.13 -2.56 0.14
CA ARG A 166 5.19 -1.92 -1.19
C ARG A 166 4.08 -2.37 -2.14
N ASN A 167 3.33 -3.40 -1.78
CA ASN A 167 2.18 -3.84 -2.58
C ASN A 167 0.89 -3.20 -2.04
N GLU A 168 0.47 -2.11 -2.66
CA GLU A 168 -0.75 -1.38 -2.30
C GLU A 168 -2.01 -2.27 -2.31
N VAL A 169 -2.02 -3.28 -3.18
CA VAL A 169 -3.15 -4.20 -3.33
C VAL A 169 -3.21 -5.22 -2.20
N PHE A 170 -2.09 -5.54 -1.54
CA PHE A 170 -2.03 -6.58 -0.50
C PHE A 170 -3.03 -6.34 0.64
N PHE A 171 -3.05 -5.14 1.19
CA PHE A 171 -3.95 -4.80 2.31
C PHE A 171 -5.42 -4.74 1.87
N PHE A 172 -5.68 -4.32 0.64
CA PHE A 172 -7.01 -4.39 0.05
C PHE A 172 -7.51 -5.84 -0.04
N VAL A 173 -6.66 -6.76 -0.47
CA VAL A 173 -6.92 -8.20 -0.51
C VAL A 173 -7.18 -8.76 0.88
N VAL A 174 -6.40 -8.33 1.90
CA VAL A 174 -6.62 -8.72 3.29
C VAL A 174 -7.99 -8.26 3.79
N ILE A 175 -8.38 -7.02 3.52
CA ILE A 175 -9.70 -6.48 3.90
C ILE A 175 -10.83 -7.29 3.24
N LEU A 176 -10.71 -7.57 1.94
CA LEU A 176 -11.70 -8.40 1.23
C LEU A 176 -11.74 -9.84 1.78
N GLY A 177 -10.59 -10.42 2.10
CA GLY A 177 -10.50 -11.75 2.71
C GLY A 177 -11.18 -11.81 4.07
N VAL A 178 -10.94 -10.82 4.91
CA VAL A 178 -11.60 -10.69 6.22
C VAL A 178 -13.11 -10.49 6.07
N ALA A 179 -13.55 -9.66 5.12
CA ALA A 179 -14.97 -9.47 4.81
C ALA A 179 -15.62 -10.78 4.34
N ALA A 180 -14.96 -11.52 3.44
CA ALA A 180 -15.43 -12.83 2.98
C ALA A 180 -15.55 -13.85 4.11
N LEU A 181 -14.54 -13.91 5.00
CA LEU A 181 -14.57 -14.78 6.17
C LEU A 181 -15.69 -14.42 7.14
N ALA A 182 -15.95 -13.13 7.38
CA ALA A 182 -17.05 -12.68 8.21
C ALA A 182 -18.41 -13.10 7.65
N VAL A 183 -18.61 -12.94 6.33
CA VAL A 183 -19.84 -13.38 5.63
C VAL A 183 -19.99 -14.89 5.66
N LEU A 184 -18.91 -15.65 5.43
CA LEU A 184 -18.93 -17.11 5.50
C LEU A 184 -19.25 -17.59 6.91
N ARG A 185 -18.66 -17.00 7.95
CA ARG A 185 -18.96 -17.32 9.35
C ARG A 185 -20.44 -17.13 9.66
N GLU A 186 -21.02 -16.02 9.19
CA GLU A 186 -22.45 -15.75 9.36
C GLU A 186 -23.29 -16.79 8.59
N TRP A 187 -22.89 -17.15 7.38
CA TRP A 187 -23.55 -18.13 6.55
C TRP A 187 -23.58 -19.55 7.17
N PHE A 188 -22.46 -19.98 7.75
CA PHE A 188 -22.36 -21.28 8.46
C PHE A 188 -23.07 -21.25 9.82
N GLY A 189 -23.11 -20.10 10.49
CA GLY A 189 -23.76 -19.93 11.79
C GLY A 189 -25.27 -19.66 11.72
N ALA A 190 -25.81 -19.30 10.56
CA ALA A 190 -27.21 -18.96 10.39
C ALA A 190 -28.09 -20.22 10.50
N ARG A 191 -28.80 -20.33 11.65
CA ARG A 191 -29.84 -21.35 11.84
C ARG A 191 -31.10 -20.90 11.11
N LYS A 192 -31.81 -21.87 10.46
CA LYS A 192 -33.15 -21.60 9.93
C LYS A 192 -34.05 -21.00 11.02
N PRO A 193 -34.70 -19.86 10.76
CA PRO A 193 -35.66 -19.32 11.70
C PRO A 193 -36.77 -20.36 11.96
N ALA A 194 -36.97 -20.69 13.21
CA ALA A 194 -38.08 -21.59 13.60
C ALA A 194 -39.40 -20.91 13.20
N PRO A 195 -40.35 -21.63 12.55
CA PRO A 195 -41.65 -21.06 12.25
C PRO A 195 -42.39 -20.79 13.57
N ALA A 196 -42.85 -19.55 13.77
CA ALA A 196 -43.72 -19.26 14.89
C ALA A 196 -45.07 -19.99 14.72
N ALA A 197 -45.62 -20.53 15.77
CA ALA A 197 -46.80 -21.37 15.75
C ALA A 197 -48.06 -20.68 15.14
N ASP A 198 -48.10 -19.33 15.18
CA ASP A 198 -49.25 -18.52 14.73
C ASP A 198 -49.08 -17.90 13.33
N MET A 199 -48.11 -18.32 12.53
CA MET A 199 -47.87 -17.73 11.21
C MET A 199 -48.80 -18.26 10.13
N ASN A 200 -49.38 -17.32 9.36
CA ASN A 200 -50.11 -17.63 8.13
C ASN A 200 -49.21 -18.36 7.12
N PRO A 201 -49.69 -19.39 6.39
CA PRO A 201 -48.91 -20.12 5.37
C PRO A 201 -48.26 -19.24 4.32
N ALA A 202 -48.85 -18.11 3.94
CA ALA A 202 -48.30 -17.16 2.99
C ALA A 202 -47.07 -16.42 3.55
N GLU A 203 -47.13 -15.96 4.81
CA GLU A 203 -46.02 -15.29 5.49
C GLU A 203 -44.82 -16.24 5.71
N ARG A 204 -45.14 -17.50 6.01
CA ARG A 204 -44.10 -18.53 6.16
C ARG A 204 -43.30 -18.73 4.86
N ARG A 205 -43.99 -18.84 3.71
CA ARG A 205 -43.35 -18.97 2.40
C ARG A 205 -42.52 -17.72 2.07
N LEU A 206 -43.03 -16.53 2.36
CA LEU A 206 -42.32 -15.28 2.14
C LEU A 206 -41.00 -15.22 2.94
N ARG A 207 -41.04 -15.55 4.25
CA ARG A 207 -39.85 -15.60 5.11
C ARG A 207 -38.84 -16.67 4.67
N GLU A 208 -39.30 -17.83 4.27
CA GLU A 208 -38.43 -18.89 3.72
C GLU A 208 -37.74 -18.42 2.44
N TRP A 209 -38.47 -17.75 1.56
CA TRP A 209 -37.91 -17.20 0.32
C TRP A 209 -36.93 -16.06 0.58
N GLU A 210 -37.23 -15.14 1.46
CA GLU A 210 -36.33 -14.05 1.87
C GLU A 210 -35.03 -14.60 2.49
N TYR A 211 -35.13 -15.60 3.35
CA TYR A 211 -33.99 -16.28 3.94
C TYR A 211 -33.11 -16.96 2.87
N GLN A 212 -33.71 -17.69 1.93
CA GLN A 212 -32.98 -18.35 0.85
C GLN A 212 -32.30 -17.32 -0.07
N ARG A 213 -33.02 -16.26 -0.41
CA ARG A 213 -32.48 -15.17 -1.24
C ARG A 213 -31.30 -14.48 -0.56
N GLN A 214 -31.44 -14.13 0.71
CA GLN A 214 -30.37 -13.50 1.47
C GLN A 214 -29.14 -14.42 1.58
N ARG A 215 -29.36 -15.69 1.83
CA ARG A 215 -28.31 -16.70 1.90
C ARG A 215 -27.59 -16.86 0.57
N LEU A 216 -28.31 -16.86 -0.54
CA LEU A 216 -27.72 -16.93 -1.89
C LEU A 216 -26.85 -15.70 -2.19
N TRP A 217 -27.37 -14.50 -1.90
CA TRP A 217 -26.59 -13.26 -2.10
C TRP A 217 -25.33 -13.20 -1.23
N SER A 218 -25.41 -13.60 0.03
CA SER A 218 -24.24 -13.65 0.93
C SER A 218 -23.20 -14.64 0.43
N PHE A 219 -23.63 -15.80 -0.06
CA PHE A 219 -22.74 -16.81 -0.62
C PHE A 219 -22.09 -16.34 -1.92
N SER A 220 -22.85 -15.73 -2.82
CA SER A 220 -22.31 -15.16 -4.08
C SER A 220 -21.29 -14.06 -3.79
N ALA A 221 -21.56 -13.17 -2.84
CA ALA A 221 -20.63 -12.13 -2.43
C ALA A 221 -19.33 -12.71 -1.85
N ALA A 222 -19.43 -13.74 -0.99
CA ALA A 222 -18.27 -14.41 -0.43
C ALA A 222 -17.42 -15.10 -1.51
N ILE A 223 -18.05 -15.78 -2.46
CA ILE A 223 -17.36 -16.40 -3.60
C ILE A 223 -16.63 -15.33 -4.43
N LEU A 224 -17.30 -14.23 -4.75
CA LEU A 224 -16.70 -13.14 -5.51
C LEU A 224 -15.47 -12.57 -4.80
N CYS A 225 -15.57 -12.30 -3.50
CA CYS A 225 -14.42 -11.85 -2.71
C CYS A 225 -13.26 -12.85 -2.71
N ILE A 226 -13.56 -14.16 -2.57
CA ILE A 226 -12.53 -15.21 -2.59
C ILE A 226 -11.88 -15.29 -3.98
N LEU A 227 -12.65 -15.20 -5.07
CA LEU A 227 -12.10 -15.20 -6.42
C LEU A 227 -11.16 -14.00 -6.63
N VAL A 228 -11.55 -12.80 -6.19
CA VAL A 228 -10.70 -11.61 -6.27
C VAL A 228 -9.41 -11.81 -5.47
N VAL A 229 -9.51 -12.32 -4.24
CA VAL A 229 -8.33 -12.62 -3.40
C VAL A 229 -7.40 -13.63 -4.09
N LEU A 230 -7.96 -14.70 -4.66
CA LEU A 230 -7.16 -15.72 -5.35
C LEU A 230 -6.49 -15.18 -6.61
N THR A 231 -7.17 -14.32 -7.37
CA THR A 231 -6.61 -13.69 -8.58
C THR A 231 -5.40 -12.83 -8.21
N PHE A 232 -5.53 -11.94 -7.23
CA PHE A 232 -4.41 -11.11 -6.79
C PHE A 232 -3.28 -11.90 -6.14
N ALA A 233 -3.61 -12.95 -5.38
CA ALA A 233 -2.59 -13.84 -4.81
C ALA A 233 -1.82 -14.58 -5.91
N ALA A 234 -2.51 -15.05 -6.94
CA ALA A 234 -1.89 -15.70 -8.10
C ALA A 234 -1.00 -14.73 -8.87
N GLU A 235 -1.46 -13.51 -9.11
CA GLU A 235 -0.68 -12.45 -9.76
C GLU A 235 0.58 -12.11 -8.97
N PHE A 236 0.46 -11.95 -7.64
CA PHE A 236 1.59 -11.70 -6.76
C PHE A 236 2.64 -12.83 -6.81
N VAL A 237 2.19 -14.08 -6.74
CA VAL A 237 3.07 -15.25 -6.81
C VAL A 237 3.72 -15.35 -8.19
N TYR A 238 2.94 -15.15 -9.27
CA TYR A 238 3.43 -15.19 -10.64
C TYR A 238 4.47 -14.10 -10.90
N ALA A 239 4.20 -12.86 -10.51
CA ALA A 239 5.13 -11.75 -10.66
C ALA A 239 6.46 -12.01 -9.93
N ARG A 240 6.40 -12.65 -8.75
CA ARG A 240 7.59 -13.00 -7.99
C ARG A 240 8.37 -14.18 -8.58
N ALA A 241 7.67 -15.17 -9.11
CA ALA A 241 8.29 -16.36 -9.74
C ALA A 241 8.91 -16.04 -11.11
N SER A 242 8.31 -15.11 -11.85
CA SER A 242 8.74 -14.73 -13.21
C SER A 242 9.91 -13.73 -13.21
N ALA A 243 10.31 -13.20 -12.06
CA ALA A 243 11.42 -12.26 -11.92
C ALA A 243 12.80 -12.95 -12.04
N ALA A 244 13.11 -13.48 -13.23
CA ALA A 244 14.46 -13.95 -13.53
C ALA A 244 15.48 -12.78 -13.40
N PRO A 245 16.74 -13.04 -12.97
CA PRO A 245 17.76 -12.00 -13.00
C PRO A 245 17.96 -11.55 -14.44
N PRO A 246 18.06 -10.22 -14.68
CA PRO A 246 18.36 -9.71 -16.02
C PRO A 246 19.67 -10.31 -16.53
N GLN A 247 19.75 -10.53 -17.83
CA GLN A 247 21.00 -10.99 -18.44
C GLN A 247 22.06 -9.89 -18.30
N ALA A 248 23.29 -10.27 -17.96
CA ALA A 248 24.40 -9.35 -17.86
C ALA A 248 25.43 -9.67 -18.96
N THR A 249 26.02 -8.64 -19.51
CA THR A 249 27.12 -8.77 -20.50
C THR A 249 28.40 -9.02 -19.72
N GLU A 250 29.15 -10.06 -20.13
CA GLU A 250 30.43 -10.37 -19.56
C GLU A 250 31.49 -9.41 -20.14
N LEU A 251 32.23 -8.74 -19.26
CA LEU A 251 33.30 -7.82 -19.64
C LEU A 251 34.65 -8.34 -19.11
N VAL A 252 35.64 -8.17 -19.90
CA VAL A 252 37.03 -8.50 -19.52
C VAL A 252 37.76 -7.18 -19.17
N ALA A 253 38.37 -7.19 -17.97
CA ALA A 253 39.19 -6.04 -17.57
C ALA A 253 40.54 -6.04 -18.33
N HIS A 254 40.90 -4.92 -18.95
CA HIS A 254 42.20 -4.66 -19.56
C HIS A 254 42.94 -3.62 -18.71
N ASP A 255 44.18 -3.93 -18.35
CA ASP A 255 45.01 -3.07 -17.49
C ASP A 255 44.33 -2.60 -16.18
N GLY A 256 43.45 -3.48 -15.60
CA GLY A 256 42.76 -3.19 -14.37
C GLY A 256 41.56 -2.24 -14.54
N GLN A 257 41.14 -1.97 -15.76
CA GLN A 257 39.98 -1.13 -16.11
C GLN A 257 38.98 -1.86 -16.99
N VAL A 258 37.73 -1.53 -16.81
CA VAL A 258 36.61 -1.94 -17.67
C VAL A 258 36.13 -0.71 -18.44
N ARG A 259 35.98 -0.82 -19.74
CA ARG A 259 35.58 0.27 -20.65
C ARG A 259 34.28 -0.11 -21.34
N ILE A 260 33.27 0.78 -21.28
CA ILE A 260 31.93 0.57 -21.82
C ILE A 260 31.64 1.74 -22.78
N PRO A 261 31.42 1.48 -24.05
CA PRO A 261 31.11 2.53 -25.02
C PRO A 261 29.77 3.21 -24.69
N LEU A 262 29.73 4.55 -24.70
CA LEU A 262 28.51 5.32 -24.50
C LEU A 262 27.44 5.05 -25.56
N SER A 263 27.86 4.57 -26.74
CA SER A 263 26.94 4.17 -27.81
C SER A 263 26.02 3.00 -27.42
N GLU A 264 26.43 2.18 -26.46
CA GLU A 264 25.61 1.07 -25.89
C GLU A 264 24.69 1.51 -24.77
N LEU A 265 24.84 2.73 -24.24
CA LEU A 265 24.18 3.29 -23.09
C LEU A 265 23.25 4.47 -23.46
N THR A 266 22.68 4.44 -24.66
CA THR A 266 21.91 5.58 -25.19
C THR A 266 20.51 5.74 -24.60
N ASP A 267 19.97 4.67 -24.04
CA ASP A 267 18.65 4.66 -23.41
C ASP A 267 18.78 4.82 -21.88
N SER A 268 17.67 5.12 -21.23
CA SER A 268 17.59 5.22 -19.75
C SER A 268 17.29 3.87 -19.10
N SER A 269 17.70 2.75 -19.73
CA SER A 269 17.54 1.42 -19.15
C SER A 269 18.75 1.00 -18.32
N LEU A 270 18.57 -0.01 -17.47
CA LEU A 270 19.65 -0.64 -16.73
C LEU A 270 20.43 -1.59 -17.63
N HIS A 271 21.69 -1.26 -17.90
CA HIS A 271 22.63 -2.12 -18.61
C HIS A 271 23.46 -2.89 -17.58
N TYR A 272 23.32 -4.21 -17.56
CA TYR A 272 23.98 -5.08 -16.58
C TYR A 272 25.24 -5.68 -17.13
N PHE A 273 26.29 -5.65 -16.32
CA PHE A 273 27.61 -6.16 -16.64
C PHE A 273 28.12 -7.06 -15.53
N THR A 274 28.95 -8.01 -15.91
CA THR A 274 29.73 -8.84 -14.99
C THR A 274 31.20 -8.77 -15.35
N VAL A 275 32.04 -8.72 -14.35
CA VAL A 275 33.50 -8.78 -14.51
C VAL A 275 34.04 -9.81 -13.51
N GLU A 276 34.93 -10.66 -13.97
CA GLU A 276 35.69 -11.56 -13.14
C GLU A 276 36.87 -10.88 -12.46
N ASN A 277 36.98 -11.01 -11.17
CA ASN A 277 38.11 -10.56 -10.38
C ASN A 277 38.62 -11.70 -9.50
N HIS A 278 39.64 -12.41 -9.97
CA HIS A 278 40.29 -13.56 -9.33
C HIS A 278 39.32 -14.72 -9.04
N ALA A 279 38.66 -14.72 -7.90
CA ALA A 279 37.73 -15.77 -7.49
C ALA A 279 36.28 -15.29 -7.43
N ASP A 280 36.05 -13.98 -7.52
CA ASP A 280 34.72 -13.38 -7.37
C ASP A 280 34.21 -12.81 -8.69
N VAL A 281 32.93 -13.03 -8.97
CA VAL A 281 32.24 -12.40 -10.09
C VAL A 281 31.50 -11.18 -9.53
N LEU A 282 31.95 -9.99 -9.94
CA LEU A 282 31.33 -8.73 -9.57
C LEU A 282 30.28 -8.35 -10.62
N ARG A 283 29.04 -8.18 -10.15
CA ARG A 283 27.93 -7.76 -10.97
C ARG A 283 27.59 -6.30 -10.69
N PHE A 284 27.54 -5.49 -11.75
CA PHE A 284 27.20 -4.07 -11.66
C PHE A 284 26.31 -3.66 -12.82
N PHE A 285 25.76 -2.46 -12.75
CA PHE A 285 24.99 -1.88 -13.85
C PHE A 285 25.40 -0.44 -14.10
N VAL A 286 25.13 0.00 -15.32
CA VAL A 286 25.26 1.39 -15.75
C VAL A 286 23.91 1.88 -16.21
N ILE A 287 23.58 3.12 -15.89
CA ILE A 287 22.36 3.79 -16.33
C ILE A 287 22.65 5.22 -16.78
N HIS A 288 22.03 5.61 -17.88
CA HIS A 288 21.99 7.01 -18.30
C HIS A 288 20.89 7.74 -17.51
N LYS A 289 21.30 8.64 -16.60
CA LYS A 289 20.38 9.38 -15.72
C LYS A 289 19.66 10.47 -16.51
N THR A 290 18.50 10.86 -16.03
CA THR A 290 17.67 11.93 -16.63
C THR A 290 18.33 13.31 -16.65
N ASN A 291 19.35 13.54 -15.83
CA ASN A 291 20.16 14.78 -15.82
C ASN A 291 21.32 14.77 -16.84
N GLY A 292 21.44 13.72 -17.63
CA GLY A 292 22.50 13.56 -18.62
C GLY A 292 23.78 12.91 -18.11
N ASP A 293 23.88 12.60 -16.80
CA ASP A 293 25.01 11.90 -16.21
C ASP A 293 24.86 10.38 -16.32
N TYR A 294 25.93 9.65 -16.16
CA TYR A 294 25.93 8.20 -16.06
C TYR A 294 26.11 7.76 -14.61
N GLY A 295 25.23 6.87 -14.15
CA GLY A 295 25.34 6.23 -12.84
C GLY A 295 25.91 4.83 -12.96
N VAL A 296 27.00 4.55 -12.25
CA VAL A 296 27.57 3.21 -12.14
C VAL A 296 27.39 2.73 -10.71
N ALA A 297 26.79 1.55 -10.54
CA ALA A 297 26.58 0.98 -9.21
C ALA A 297 26.61 -0.55 -9.25
N LEU A 298 26.97 -1.16 -8.13
CA LEU A 298 26.84 -2.60 -7.98
C LEU A 298 25.37 -3.02 -8.03
N ASP A 299 25.10 -4.20 -8.58
CA ASP A 299 23.77 -4.83 -8.54
C ASP A 299 23.51 -5.39 -7.14
N ALA A 300 23.75 -4.56 -6.13
CA ALA A 300 23.72 -4.88 -4.69
C ALA A 300 23.54 -3.63 -3.86
N CYS A 301 22.96 -3.78 -2.65
CA CYS A 301 22.89 -2.74 -1.63
C CYS A 301 23.41 -3.21 -0.28
N GLN A 302 23.63 -2.29 0.65
CA GLN A 302 24.15 -2.60 1.98
C GLN A 302 23.17 -3.41 2.83
N ILE A 303 21.86 -3.25 2.65
CA ILE A 303 20.81 -3.92 3.46
C ILE A 303 20.46 -5.28 2.88
N CYS A 304 20.15 -5.34 1.57
CA CYS A 304 19.65 -6.54 0.91
C CYS A 304 20.76 -7.43 0.31
N GLY A 305 21.99 -6.94 0.28
CA GLY A 305 23.13 -7.64 -0.30
C GLY A 305 23.02 -7.76 -1.82
N ALA A 306 23.57 -8.82 -2.39
CA ALA A 306 23.61 -9.09 -3.84
C ALA A 306 22.29 -9.62 -4.42
N SER A 307 21.17 -9.14 -3.94
CA SER A 307 19.84 -9.53 -4.46
C SER A 307 19.53 -8.90 -5.82
N GLY A 308 20.16 -7.79 -6.13
CA GLY A 308 20.06 -7.08 -7.38
C GLY A 308 18.81 -6.24 -7.54
N TYR A 309 18.73 -5.60 -8.69
CA TYR A 309 17.66 -4.69 -9.07
C TYR A 309 16.99 -5.16 -10.37
N ARG A 310 15.83 -4.61 -10.65
CA ARG A 310 15.14 -4.72 -11.94
C ARG A 310 14.54 -3.37 -12.29
N GLN A 311 14.37 -3.11 -13.56
CA GLN A 311 13.68 -1.92 -14.03
C GLN A 311 12.22 -2.23 -14.33
N GLU A 312 11.33 -1.38 -13.83
CA GLU A 312 9.89 -1.39 -14.12
C GLU A 312 9.49 0.00 -14.62
N GLY A 313 9.43 0.17 -15.93
CA GLY A 313 9.18 1.48 -16.55
C GLY A 313 10.28 2.48 -16.21
N GLN A 314 9.93 3.55 -15.52
CA GLN A 314 10.87 4.59 -15.07
C GLN A 314 11.40 4.39 -13.65
N ASN A 315 11.02 3.28 -12.98
CA ASN A 315 11.45 2.97 -11.63
C ASN A 315 12.45 1.82 -11.63
N ILE A 316 13.39 1.90 -10.71
CA ILE A 316 14.31 0.82 -10.41
C ILE A 316 13.92 0.21 -9.09
N ILE A 317 13.66 -1.09 -9.08
CA ILE A 317 13.08 -1.81 -7.94
C ILE A 317 14.09 -2.80 -7.38
N CYS A 318 14.34 -2.75 -6.08
CA CYS A 318 15.14 -3.75 -5.40
C CYS A 318 14.42 -5.11 -5.43
N ARG A 319 15.10 -6.17 -5.85
CA ARG A 319 14.50 -7.51 -6.01
C ARG A 319 14.20 -8.21 -4.68
N ASN A 320 14.81 -7.77 -3.59
CA ASN A 320 14.60 -8.34 -2.26
C ASN A 320 13.45 -7.67 -1.50
N CYS A 321 13.50 -6.35 -1.34
CA CYS A 321 12.55 -5.59 -0.51
C CYS A 321 11.48 -4.84 -1.32
N ALA A 322 11.56 -4.88 -2.65
CA ALA A 322 10.69 -4.13 -3.56
C ALA A 322 10.76 -2.60 -3.42
N ALA A 323 11.76 -2.06 -2.72
CA ALA A 323 11.97 -0.61 -2.63
C ALA A 323 12.17 0.00 -4.02
N ALA A 324 11.46 1.10 -4.28
CA ALA A 324 11.61 1.88 -5.48
C ALA A 324 12.77 2.86 -5.31
N ILE A 325 13.74 2.79 -6.22
CA ILE A 325 14.94 3.63 -6.19
C ILE A 325 14.75 4.79 -7.16
N TYR A 326 14.97 5.99 -6.69
CA TYR A 326 14.96 7.19 -7.50
C TYR A 326 16.21 7.25 -8.39
N ILE A 327 16.04 7.22 -9.72
CA ILE A 327 17.15 7.12 -10.67
C ILE A 327 18.27 8.16 -10.43
N PRO A 328 17.99 9.46 -10.17
CA PRO A 328 19.05 10.42 -9.86
C PRO A 328 19.87 10.11 -8.62
N SER A 329 19.32 9.38 -7.63
CA SER A 329 20.02 9.03 -6.39
C SER A 329 20.89 7.77 -6.50
N ILE A 330 20.92 7.13 -7.67
CA ILE A 330 21.76 5.93 -7.89
C ILE A 330 23.23 6.29 -7.69
N GLY A 331 23.89 5.50 -6.83
CA GLY A 331 25.27 5.74 -6.43
C GLY A 331 25.45 6.64 -5.20
N GLU A 332 24.36 7.20 -4.65
CA GLU A 332 24.39 7.86 -3.34
C GLU A 332 24.39 6.83 -2.21
N ARG A 333 24.91 7.21 -1.05
CA ARG A 333 24.96 6.32 0.12
C ARG A 333 23.64 6.33 0.88
N GLY A 334 23.17 5.16 1.28
CA GLY A 334 22.07 5.00 2.25
C GLY A 334 20.92 4.15 1.76
N GLY A 335 20.18 3.59 2.71
CA GLY A 335 18.98 2.80 2.47
C GLY A 335 19.19 1.58 1.57
N CYS A 336 18.18 1.31 0.76
CA CYS A 336 18.23 0.28 -0.28
C CYS A 336 18.88 0.76 -1.59
N ASN A 337 19.54 1.92 -1.62
CA ASN A 337 20.22 2.43 -2.77
C ASN A 337 21.36 1.48 -3.21
N PRO A 338 21.57 1.29 -4.53
CA PRO A 338 22.69 0.53 -5.04
C PRO A 338 24.02 1.14 -4.61
N ILE A 339 24.98 0.31 -4.29
CA ILE A 339 26.31 0.77 -3.88
C ILE A 339 27.01 1.40 -5.09
N GLY A 340 27.22 2.73 -5.01
CA GLY A 340 27.85 3.48 -6.10
C GLY A 340 29.30 3.08 -6.34
N VAL A 341 29.69 3.00 -7.62
CA VAL A 341 31.05 2.75 -8.07
C VAL A 341 31.60 4.02 -8.73
N LYS A 342 32.79 4.41 -8.35
CA LYS A 342 33.46 5.55 -8.97
C LYS A 342 33.81 5.22 -10.44
N SER A 343 33.39 6.10 -11.33
CA SER A 343 33.63 5.97 -12.78
C SER A 343 34.02 7.31 -13.36
N LEU A 344 34.71 7.27 -14.48
CA LEU A 344 35.08 8.43 -15.28
C LEU A 344 34.52 8.27 -16.70
N ILE A 345 34.30 9.38 -17.39
CA ILE A 345 33.95 9.38 -18.80
C ILE A 345 35.15 9.88 -19.55
N GLU A 346 35.75 9.01 -20.36
CA GLU A 346 36.91 9.30 -21.18
C GLU A 346 36.70 8.83 -22.62
N GLU A 347 37.01 9.65 -23.60
CA GLU A 347 36.97 9.32 -25.03
C GLU A 347 35.63 8.73 -25.53
N GLY A 348 34.49 9.04 -24.87
CA GLY A 348 33.19 8.48 -25.25
C GLY A 348 32.91 7.10 -24.65
N GLU A 349 33.63 6.72 -23.59
CA GLU A 349 33.47 5.49 -22.85
C GLU A 349 33.29 5.76 -21.35
N VAL A 350 32.50 4.93 -20.65
CA VAL A 350 32.48 4.85 -19.20
C VAL A 350 33.63 3.95 -18.78
N VAL A 351 34.58 4.51 -18.03
CA VAL A 351 35.76 3.80 -17.51
C VAL A 351 35.54 3.52 -16.02
N VAL A 352 35.67 2.26 -15.63
CA VAL A 352 35.51 1.77 -14.28
C VAL A 352 36.73 1.00 -13.83
N ASP A 353 37.39 1.44 -12.77
CA ASP A 353 38.52 0.73 -12.20
C ASP A 353 38.07 -0.54 -11.47
N LEU A 354 38.76 -1.67 -11.67
CA LEU A 354 38.50 -2.92 -11.00
C LEU A 354 38.70 -2.79 -9.48
N SER A 355 39.62 -1.95 -9.04
CA SER A 355 39.83 -1.63 -7.63
C SER A 355 38.61 -0.93 -7.01
N ALA A 356 37.95 -0.02 -7.74
CA ALA A 356 36.71 0.67 -7.28
C ALA A 356 35.54 -0.30 -7.19
N LEU A 357 35.41 -1.26 -8.12
CA LEU A 357 34.41 -2.33 -8.05
C LEU A 357 34.64 -3.24 -6.84
N THR A 358 35.90 -3.58 -6.57
CA THR A 358 36.28 -4.45 -5.42
C THR A 358 36.03 -3.71 -4.08
N GLU A 359 36.40 -2.43 -4.00
CA GLU A 359 36.11 -1.59 -2.83
C GLU A 359 34.60 -1.54 -2.55
N ALA A 360 33.80 -1.28 -3.60
CA ALA A 360 32.35 -1.28 -3.49
C ALA A 360 31.80 -2.68 -3.07
N GLY A 361 32.37 -3.76 -3.63
CA GLY A 361 32.01 -5.15 -3.28
C GLY A 361 32.23 -5.47 -1.81
N SER A 362 33.29 -4.94 -1.20
CA SER A 362 33.59 -5.13 0.22
C SER A 362 32.51 -4.54 1.13
N MET A 363 31.77 -3.53 0.68
CA MET A 363 30.67 -2.90 1.44
C MET A 363 29.43 -3.79 1.55
N ILE A 364 29.28 -4.81 0.70
CA ILE A 364 28.17 -5.78 0.77
C ILE A 364 28.26 -6.65 2.04
N HIS A 365 29.48 -6.94 2.48
CA HIS A 365 29.76 -7.84 3.59
C HIS A 365 30.13 -7.13 4.90
N ALA A 366 30.15 -5.79 4.91
CA ALA A 366 30.61 -4.98 6.05
C ALA A 366 29.62 -4.89 7.23
N ARG A 367 28.61 -5.81 7.34
CA ARG A 367 27.69 -5.90 8.48
C ARG A 367 27.53 -7.32 8.98
#